data_b1f14078829dde14491bb8dbb614099b
#
_entry.id   b1f14078829dde14491bb8dbb614099b
#
_cell.length_a   1.000
_cell.length_b   1.000
_cell.length_c   1.000
_cell.angle_alpha   90.00
_cell.angle_beta   90.00
_cell.angle_gamma   90.00
#
_symmetry.space_group_name_H-M   'P 1'
#
loop_
_entity.id
_entity.type
_entity.pdbx_description
1 polymer ?
#
loop_
_entity_poly.entity_id
_entity_poly.type
_entity_poly.pdbx_seq_one_letter_code
_entity_poly.pdbx_strand_id
1 'polypeptide(L)' 'MGWNHRVMKHKDGEDDFFQIHEVYYDKNGKVDGYTANGTTAGGNSLDELRSELQRMIDSLDKDVLIYEE' A
#
# COMPACT_ATOMS: atom_id res chain seq x y z
N MET A 1 -7.72 -12.93 7.71
CA MET A 1 -6.96 -12.61 6.49
C MET A 1 -7.58 -11.39 5.84
N GLY A 2 -6.75 -10.52 5.33
CA GLY A 2 -7.22 -9.35 4.66
C GLY A 2 -6.06 -8.62 4.02
N TRP A 3 -6.38 -7.53 3.41
CA TRP A 3 -5.37 -6.68 2.79
C TRP A 3 -5.84 -5.23 2.87
N ASN A 4 -4.90 -4.33 2.77
CA ASN A 4 -5.21 -2.92 2.63
C ASN A 4 -4.06 -2.22 1.90
N HIS A 5 -4.26 -0.95 1.64
CA HIS A 5 -3.20 -0.10 1.10
C HIS A 5 -2.39 0.44 2.26
N ARG A 6 -1.06 0.40 2.13
CA ARG A 6 -0.15 0.99 3.11
C ARG A 6 0.99 1.68 2.39
N VAL A 7 1.46 2.75 2.98
CA VAL A 7 2.66 3.42 2.47
C VAL A 7 3.86 2.59 2.91
N MET A 8 4.75 2.31 1.96
CA MET A 8 6.01 1.63 2.26
C MET A 8 7.17 2.52 1.88
N LYS A 9 8.17 2.55 2.73
CA LYS A 9 9.38 3.31 2.50
C LYS A 9 10.44 2.41 1.90
N HIS A 10 10.92 2.81 0.72
CA HIS A 10 11.98 2.12 0.00
C HIS A 10 13.28 2.89 0.18
N LYS A 11 14.37 2.17 0.32
CA LYS A 11 15.68 2.78 0.24
C LYS A 11 16.09 2.83 -1.23
N ASP A 12 16.42 4.02 -1.71
CA ASP A 12 16.86 4.23 -3.08
C ASP A 12 18.17 5.01 -3.04
N GLY A 13 19.27 4.28 -2.87
CA GLY A 13 20.57 4.91 -2.66
C GLY A 13 20.60 5.63 -1.32
N GLU A 14 20.86 6.94 -1.36
CA GLU A 14 20.86 7.78 -0.17
C GLU A 14 19.50 8.42 0.09
N ASP A 15 18.57 8.28 -0.85
CA ASP A 15 17.26 8.89 -0.77
C ASP A 15 16.21 7.85 -0.38
N ASP A 16 15.18 8.32 0.32
CA ASP A 16 14.02 7.49 0.63
C ASP A 16 12.95 7.73 -0.43
N PHE A 17 12.25 6.66 -0.79
CA PHE A 17 11.14 6.74 -1.73
C PHE A 17 9.91 6.12 -1.08
N PHE A 18 8.80 6.84 -1.11
CA PHE A 18 7.56 6.37 -0.50
C PHE A 18 6.57 6.00 -1.59
N GLN A 19 5.97 4.83 -1.44
CA GLN A 19 5.01 4.34 -2.42
C GLN A 19 3.92 3.54 -1.71
N ILE A 20 2.71 3.58 -2.27
CA ILE A 20 1.59 2.81 -1.73
C ILE A 20 1.63 1.41 -2.33
N HIS A 21 1.52 0.41 -1.47
CA HIS A 21 1.48 -1.01 -1.84
C HIS A 21 0.22 -1.64 -1.30
N GLU A 22 -0.17 -2.76 -1.87
CA GLU A 22 -1.13 -3.66 -1.24
C GLU A 22 -0.36 -4.52 -0.25
N VAL A 23 -0.84 -4.56 0.97
CA VAL A 23 -0.22 -5.31 2.06
C VAL A 23 -1.22 -6.35 2.56
N TYR A 24 -0.75 -7.57 2.72
CA TYR A 24 -1.58 -8.71 3.10
C TYR A 24 -1.30 -9.11 4.54
N TYR A 25 -2.35 -9.50 5.25
CA TYR A 25 -2.26 -9.81 6.67
C TYR A 25 -2.68 -11.25 6.91
N ASP A 26 -2.03 -11.90 7.88
CA ASP A 26 -2.41 -13.24 8.28
C ASP A 26 -3.63 -13.18 9.23
N LYS A 27 -4.05 -14.35 9.71
CA LYS A 27 -5.23 -14.44 10.57
C LYS A 27 -5.06 -13.74 11.92
N ASN A 28 -3.83 -13.43 12.29
CA ASN A 28 -3.51 -12.72 13.53
C ASN A 28 -3.36 -11.22 13.32
N GLY A 29 -3.58 -10.73 12.09
CA GLY A 29 -3.45 -9.32 11.76
C GLY A 29 -2.03 -8.86 11.54
N LYS A 30 -1.09 -9.77 11.42
CA LYS A 30 0.30 -9.43 11.14
C LYS A 30 0.56 -9.40 9.65
N VAL A 31 1.49 -8.55 9.24
CA VAL A 31 1.87 -8.46 7.82
C VAL A 31 2.44 -9.80 7.36
N ASP A 32 1.81 -10.35 6.34
CA ASP A 32 2.18 -11.65 5.77
C ASP A 32 2.89 -11.49 4.43
N GLY A 33 2.68 -10.36 3.77
CA GLY A 33 3.31 -10.08 2.50
C GLY A 33 2.84 -8.77 1.93
N TYR A 34 3.44 -8.38 0.81
CA TYR A 34 3.04 -7.15 0.12
C TYR A 34 3.46 -7.27 -1.35
N THR A 35 2.89 -6.40 -2.19
CA THR A 35 3.20 -6.41 -3.62
C THR A 35 4.64 -6.01 -3.86
N ALA A 36 5.25 -6.58 -4.89
CA ALA A 36 6.63 -6.23 -5.27
C ALA A 36 6.71 -4.81 -5.79
N ASN A 37 5.68 -4.37 -6.50
CA ASN A 37 5.62 -3.03 -7.10
C ASN A 37 4.51 -2.24 -6.44
N GLY A 38 4.62 -0.92 -6.54
CA GLY A 38 3.58 -0.04 -6.02
C GLY A 38 2.25 -0.26 -6.74
N THR A 39 1.19 0.02 -6.02
CA THR A 39 -0.16 -0.08 -6.55
C THR A 39 -0.51 1.16 -7.36
N THR A 40 -1.12 0.97 -8.52
CA THR A 40 -1.66 2.06 -9.32
C THR A 40 -3.17 2.10 -9.14
N ALA A 41 -3.73 3.31 -9.17
CA ALA A 41 -5.16 3.47 -9.05
C ALA A 41 -5.85 3.03 -10.35
N GLY A 42 -6.99 2.34 -10.20
CA GLY A 42 -7.77 1.89 -11.33
C GLY A 42 -9.15 1.44 -10.91
N GLY A 43 -10.02 1.27 -11.87
CA GLY A 43 -11.37 0.81 -11.63
C GLY A 43 -12.13 0.69 -12.94
N ASN A 44 -13.25 -0.01 -12.90
CA ASN A 44 -14.08 -0.22 -14.08
C ASN A 44 -15.10 0.91 -14.29
N SER A 45 -15.12 1.87 -13.36
CA SER A 45 -15.97 3.05 -13.46
C SER A 45 -15.28 4.20 -12.75
N LEU A 46 -15.78 5.42 -12.96
CA LEU A 46 -15.24 6.57 -12.25
C LEU A 46 -15.51 6.48 -10.74
N ASP A 47 -16.64 5.90 -10.35
CA ASP A 47 -16.94 5.72 -8.94
C ASP A 47 -15.99 4.73 -8.29
N GLU A 48 -15.66 3.64 -8.97
CA GLU A 48 -14.68 2.67 -8.46
C GLU A 48 -13.30 3.31 -8.35
N LEU A 49 -12.91 4.11 -9.34
CA LEU A 49 -11.63 4.81 -9.31
C LEU A 49 -11.57 5.78 -8.13
N ARG A 50 -12.66 6.52 -7.92
CA ARG A 50 -12.73 7.46 -6.78
C ARG A 50 -12.59 6.73 -5.45
N SER A 51 -13.28 5.58 -5.30
CA SER A 51 -13.19 4.79 -4.09
C SER A 51 -11.78 4.27 -3.86
N GLU A 52 -11.11 3.85 -4.93
CA GLU A 52 -9.73 3.37 -4.86
C GLU A 52 -8.80 4.48 -4.40
N LEU A 53 -8.93 5.66 -5.00
CA LEU A 53 -8.10 6.81 -4.63
C LEU A 53 -8.35 7.22 -3.17
N GLN A 54 -9.59 7.11 -2.70
CA GLN A 54 -9.91 7.45 -1.31
C GLN A 54 -9.22 6.48 -0.36
N ARG A 55 -9.22 5.17 -0.66
CA ARG A 55 -8.51 4.18 0.15
C ARG A 55 -7.01 4.44 0.16
N MET A 56 -6.47 4.87 -0.97
CA MET A 56 -5.05 5.19 -1.06
C MET A 56 -4.69 6.42 -0.23
N ILE A 57 -5.56 7.45 -0.25
CA ILE A 57 -5.35 8.64 0.59
C ILE A 57 -5.42 8.25 2.06
N ASP A 58 -6.40 7.42 2.44
CA ASP A 58 -6.59 6.99 3.83
C ASP A 58 -5.37 6.24 4.36
N SER A 59 -4.63 5.56 3.47
CA SER A 59 -3.44 4.82 3.87
C SER A 59 -2.33 5.73 4.40
N LEU A 60 -2.36 7.01 4.04
CA LEU A 60 -1.36 7.97 4.52
C LEU A 60 -1.49 8.26 6.02
N ASP A 61 -2.65 7.94 6.60
CA ASP A 61 -2.89 8.14 8.03
C ASP A 61 -2.41 6.96 8.89
N LYS A 62 -1.93 5.90 8.25
CA LYS A 62 -1.41 4.73 8.94
C LYS A 62 0.11 4.80 9.01
N ASP A 63 0.69 4.00 9.92
CA ASP A 63 2.13 3.94 10.06
C ASP A 63 2.79 3.49 8.75
N VAL A 64 3.93 4.10 8.44
CA VAL A 64 4.72 3.73 7.26
C VAL A 64 5.42 2.41 7.55
N LEU A 65 5.34 1.49 6.58
CA LEU A 65 6.04 0.21 6.66
C LEU A 65 7.33 0.28 5.86
N ILE A 66 8.26 -0.59 6.18
CA ILE A 66 9.55 -0.65 5.48
C ILE A 66 9.48 -1.74 4.41
N TYR A 67 9.82 -1.36 3.19
CA TYR A 67 9.94 -2.32 2.09
C TYR A 67 11.30 -3.00 2.22
N GLU A 68 11.29 -4.33 2.27
CA GLU A 68 12.51 -5.13 2.36
C GLU A 68 12.67 -5.92 1.07
N GLU A 69 13.84 -5.79 0.46
CA GLU A 69 14.17 -6.52 -0.76
C GLU A 69 14.79 -7.87 -0.46
#